data_f3bd8d9b75f561e8d131098b396a5efd
#
_entry.id   f3bd8d9b75f561e8d131098b396a5efd
#
_cell.length_a   1.000
_cell.length_b   1.000
_cell.length_c   1.000
_cell.angle_alpha   90.00
_cell.angle_beta   90.00
_cell.angle_gamma   90.00
#
_symmetry.space_group_name_H-M   'P 1'
#
loop_
_entity.id
_entity.type
_entity.pdbx_description
1 polymer ?
#
loop_
_entity_poly.entity_id
_entity_poly.type
_entity_poly.pdbx_seq_one_letter_code
_entity_poly.pdbx_strand_id
1 'polypeptide(L)'
;MGCSLPDNLHYPYLSLSMTEFWRGWHMTLSGVFRDYIYIPLGVNRWGKATTIRNMLVVWLLTGLWHGASWNFILWGSVIFLLMLIEKMGLKHLLDGCPLIGHLYMIMAIPLTWLSFAVTDLVQMKIYLLRLFPFLAPEKQSLYFAGDFLKYGRIYVLSLTLSLIFITQLPRKLYKQWKRSFLTAVILLAVFWLCVYLIKMGADDPFLYFRF
;
A
#
# COMPACT_ATOMS: atom_id res chain seq x y z
N MET A 1 10.17 -21.23 21.57
CA MET A 1 10.61 -21.28 20.17
C MET A 1 11.49 -20.07 19.92
N GLY A 2 12.78 -20.27 19.59
CA GLY A 2 13.82 -19.23 19.51
C GLY A 2 14.03 -18.61 18.13
N CYS A 3 13.03 -18.59 17.25
CA CYS A 3 13.18 -17.97 15.94
C CYS A 3 12.78 -16.49 16.00
N SER A 4 13.73 -15.59 15.79
CA SER A 4 13.46 -14.18 15.51
C SER A 4 13.15 -14.01 14.02
N LEU A 5 11.90 -13.69 13.69
CA LEU A 5 11.54 -13.31 12.32
C LEU A 5 11.98 -11.87 12.06
N PRO A 6 12.53 -11.56 10.87
CA PRO A 6 12.86 -10.18 10.50
C PRO A 6 11.59 -9.33 10.42
N ASP A 7 11.71 -8.04 10.81
CA ASP A 7 10.64 -7.09 10.61
C ASP A 7 10.37 -6.92 9.11
N ASN A 8 9.11 -7.05 8.69
CA ASN A 8 8.69 -6.94 7.29
C ASN A 8 7.95 -5.63 6.99
N LEU A 9 7.51 -4.93 8.03
CA LEU A 9 6.79 -3.66 7.97
C LEU A 9 7.38 -2.67 8.98
N HIS A 10 7.63 -1.44 8.54
CA HIS A 10 8.12 -0.34 9.39
C HIS A 10 7.34 0.95 9.16
N TYR A 11 6.10 1.00 9.67
CA TYR A 11 5.18 2.15 9.60
C TYR A 11 5.08 2.82 8.21
N PRO A 12 4.84 2.06 7.14
CA PRO A 12 4.91 2.59 5.78
C PRO A 12 3.89 3.70 5.52
N TYR A 13 2.71 3.65 6.14
CA TYR A 13 1.67 4.67 5.96
C TYR A 13 1.97 6.03 6.61
N LEU A 14 3.05 6.15 7.38
CA LEU A 14 3.56 7.42 7.90
C LEU A 14 4.61 8.07 6.98
N SER A 15 4.95 7.43 5.86
CA SER A 15 5.94 7.91 4.90
C SER A 15 5.48 9.18 4.20
N LEU A 16 6.43 10.01 3.80
CA LEU A 16 6.20 11.24 3.06
C LEU A 16 6.35 11.06 1.54
N SER A 17 6.86 9.90 1.09
CA SER A 17 7.10 9.60 -0.32
C SER A 17 6.90 8.11 -0.61
N MET A 18 6.63 7.75 -1.87
CA MET A 18 6.53 6.37 -2.33
C MET A 18 7.87 5.63 -2.15
N THR A 19 8.98 6.33 -2.35
CA THR A 19 10.33 5.78 -2.10
C THR A 19 10.50 5.37 -0.63
N GLU A 20 10.04 6.17 0.31
CA GLU A 20 10.07 5.85 1.74
C GLU A 20 9.08 4.75 2.09
N PHE A 21 7.86 4.80 1.54
CA PHE A 21 6.83 3.78 1.72
C PHE A 21 7.37 2.39 1.40
N TRP A 22 7.94 2.20 0.22
CA TRP A 22 8.45 0.89 -0.21
C TRP A 22 9.72 0.43 0.53
N ARG A 23 10.42 1.32 1.18
CA ARG A 23 11.49 0.93 2.13
C ARG A 23 10.96 0.34 3.43
N GLY A 24 9.77 0.75 3.83
CA GLY A 24 9.08 0.26 5.03
C GLY A 24 8.02 -0.81 4.78
N TRP A 25 7.65 -1.07 3.52
CA TRP A 25 6.66 -2.05 3.11
C TRP A 25 7.32 -3.28 2.52
N HIS A 26 6.94 -4.47 3.02
CA HIS A 26 7.41 -5.77 2.53
C HIS A 26 8.94 -5.82 2.39
N MET A 27 9.64 -5.47 3.47
CA MET A 27 11.09 -5.24 3.50
C MET A 27 11.90 -6.46 3.06
N THR A 28 11.44 -7.67 3.37
CA THR A 28 12.08 -8.91 2.96
C THR A 28 12.04 -9.10 1.43
N LEU A 29 10.87 -8.88 0.82
CA LEU A 29 10.71 -8.94 -0.65
C LEU A 29 11.56 -7.85 -1.34
N SER A 30 11.51 -6.63 -0.83
CA SER A 30 12.34 -5.52 -1.33
C SER A 30 13.83 -5.85 -1.24
N GLY A 31 14.25 -6.55 -0.18
CA GLY A 31 15.62 -7.08 -0.04
C GLY A 31 15.98 -8.08 -1.13
N VAL A 32 15.10 -9.03 -1.43
CA VAL A 32 15.30 -10.03 -2.50
C VAL A 32 15.47 -9.33 -3.87
N PHE A 33 14.56 -8.42 -4.24
CA PHE A 33 14.66 -7.70 -5.52
C PHE A 33 15.91 -6.81 -5.59
N ARG A 34 16.30 -6.21 -4.47
CA ARG A 34 17.55 -5.43 -4.38
C ARG A 34 18.77 -6.32 -4.61
N ASP A 35 18.89 -7.43 -3.88
CA ASP A 35 20.11 -8.21 -3.82
C ASP A 35 20.28 -9.09 -5.08
N TYR A 36 19.19 -9.64 -5.63
CA TYR A 36 19.24 -10.56 -6.76
C TYR A 36 18.99 -9.90 -8.13
N ILE A 37 18.45 -8.67 -8.18
CA ILE A 37 18.15 -8.00 -9.45
C ILE A 37 18.84 -6.64 -9.53
N TYR A 38 18.57 -5.72 -8.59
CA TYR A 38 19.06 -4.35 -8.68
C TYR A 38 20.60 -4.25 -8.57
N ILE A 39 21.20 -5.01 -7.63
CA ILE A 39 22.66 -5.04 -7.45
C ILE A 39 23.36 -5.68 -8.65
N PRO A 40 22.97 -6.87 -9.16
CA PRO A 40 23.56 -7.45 -10.37
C PRO A 40 23.42 -6.58 -11.62
N LEU A 41 22.34 -5.80 -11.75
CA LEU A 41 22.17 -4.84 -12.84
C LEU A 41 23.09 -3.62 -12.75
N GLY A 42 23.96 -3.52 -11.74
CA GLY A 42 24.97 -2.48 -11.58
C GLY A 42 24.53 -1.27 -10.74
N VAL A 43 23.35 -1.37 -10.06
CA VAL A 43 22.86 -0.29 -9.19
C VAL A 43 22.74 1.05 -9.95
N ASN A 44 23.44 2.07 -9.51
CA ASN A 44 23.51 3.40 -10.11
C ASN A 44 24.91 3.76 -10.65
N ARG A 45 25.78 2.77 -10.80
CA ARG A 45 27.22 2.99 -11.13
C ARG A 45 27.43 3.55 -12.54
N TRP A 46 26.48 3.38 -13.45
CA TRP A 46 26.62 3.64 -14.89
C TRP A 46 25.77 4.84 -15.34
N GLY A 47 25.45 5.75 -14.42
CA GLY A 47 24.74 6.98 -14.70
C GLY A 47 23.20 6.92 -14.52
N LYS A 48 22.58 8.08 -14.78
CA LYS A 48 21.12 8.26 -14.52
C LYS A 48 20.24 7.32 -15.37
N ALA A 49 20.58 7.15 -16.66
CA ALA A 49 19.80 6.29 -17.58
C ALA A 49 19.78 4.82 -17.11
N THR A 50 20.93 4.29 -16.69
CA THR A 50 21.02 2.93 -16.14
C THR A 50 20.24 2.78 -14.86
N THR A 51 20.26 3.78 -13.98
CA THR A 51 19.49 3.77 -12.76
C THR A 51 17.99 3.72 -13.03
N ILE A 52 17.51 4.52 -14.00
CA ILE A 52 16.08 4.54 -14.40
C ILE A 52 15.68 3.18 -14.99
N ARG A 53 16.50 2.63 -15.91
CA ARG A 53 16.27 1.30 -16.47
C ARG A 53 16.19 0.22 -15.39
N ASN A 54 17.15 0.22 -14.43
CA ASN A 54 17.19 -0.78 -13.38
C ASN A 54 15.97 -0.67 -12.44
N MET A 55 15.52 0.55 -12.12
CA MET A 55 14.28 0.77 -11.38
C MET A 55 13.06 0.23 -12.15
N LEU A 56 12.96 0.51 -13.45
CA LEU A 56 11.88 0.01 -14.30
C LEU A 56 11.84 -1.52 -14.28
N VAL A 57 12.99 -2.17 -14.50
CA VAL A 57 13.10 -3.64 -14.50
C VAL A 57 12.65 -4.22 -13.15
N VAL A 58 13.09 -3.66 -12.03
CA VAL A 58 12.70 -4.11 -10.70
C VAL A 58 11.18 -4.02 -10.52
N TRP A 59 10.56 -2.89 -10.86
CA TRP A 59 9.13 -2.69 -10.67
C TRP A 59 8.26 -3.52 -11.61
N LEU A 60 8.68 -3.72 -12.84
CA LEU A 60 8.00 -4.64 -13.78
C LEU A 60 8.08 -6.09 -13.28
N LEU A 61 9.24 -6.52 -12.81
CA LEU A 61 9.42 -7.86 -12.26
C LEU A 61 8.65 -8.04 -10.94
N THR A 62 8.57 -6.99 -10.12
CA THR A 62 7.73 -7.00 -8.91
C THR A 62 6.25 -7.16 -9.29
N GLY A 63 5.78 -6.47 -10.32
CA GLY A 63 4.43 -6.65 -10.84
C GLY A 63 4.19 -8.07 -11.34
N LEU A 64 5.07 -8.61 -12.17
CA LEU A 64 4.98 -9.99 -12.67
C LEU A 64 5.04 -11.05 -11.56
N TRP A 65 5.79 -10.79 -10.49
CA TRP A 65 5.84 -11.67 -9.33
C TRP A 65 4.47 -11.78 -8.62
N HIS A 66 3.66 -10.72 -8.65
CA HIS A 66 2.31 -10.73 -8.11
C HIS A 66 1.30 -11.51 -8.97
N GLY A 67 1.61 -11.70 -10.26
CA GLY A 67 0.77 -12.46 -11.19
C GLY A 67 0.95 -12.04 -12.65
N ALA A 68 0.55 -12.91 -13.57
CA ALA A 68 0.66 -12.69 -15.01
C ALA A 68 -0.54 -11.90 -15.59
N SER A 69 -1.05 -10.93 -14.87
CA SER A 69 -2.16 -10.09 -15.30
C SER A 69 -1.73 -8.64 -15.57
N TRP A 70 -2.39 -7.98 -16.52
CA TRP A 70 -2.05 -6.62 -16.96
C TRP A 70 -2.17 -5.57 -15.86
N ASN A 71 -3.08 -5.76 -14.89
CA ASN A 71 -3.22 -4.86 -13.75
C ASN A 71 -1.96 -4.82 -12.87
N PHE A 72 -1.24 -5.93 -12.69
CA PHE A 72 0.00 -5.97 -11.91
C PHE A 72 1.15 -5.30 -12.64
N ILE A 73 1.23 -5.44 -13.98
CA ILE A 73 2.21 -4.72 -14.79
C ILE A 73 1.92 -3.22 -14.76
N LEU A 74 0.65 -2.84 -14.88
CA LEU A 74 0.22 -1.44 -14.76
C LEU A 74 0.57 -0.88 -13.37
N TRP A 75 0.26 -1.64 -12.30
CA TRP A 75 0.59 -1.26 -10.93
C TRP A 75 2.08 -1.02 -10.73
N GLY A 76 2.93 -1.96 -11.14
CA GLY A 76 4.39 -1.79 -11.07
C GLY A 76 4.88 -0.59 -11.87
N SER A 77 4.29 -0.35 -13.06
CA SER A 77 4.62 0.81 -13.90
C SER A 77 4.23 2.13 -13.24
N VAL A 78 3.06 2.20 -12.59
CA VAL A 78 2.60 3.41 -11.86
C VAL A 78 3.54 3.71 -10.70
N ILE A 79 3.93 2.71 -9.91
CA ILE A 79 4.88 2.91 -8.81
C ILE A 79 6.23 3.38 -9.33
N PHE A 80 6.74 2.75 -10.40
CA PHE A 80 7.97 3.21 -11.05
C PHE A 80 7.90 4.67 -11.45
N LEU A 81 6.80 5.12 -12.09
CA LEU A 81 6.60 6.50 -12.51
C LEU A 81 6.58 7.47 -11.32
N LEU A 82 5.85 7.14 -10.25
CA LEU A 82 5.80 7.95 -9.04
C LEU A 82 7.21 8.11 -8.43
N MET A 83 7.95 7.03 -8.27
CA MET A 83 9.32 7.07 -7.75
C MET A 83 10.30 7.78 -8.69
N LEU A 84 10.08 7.71 -10.01
CA LEU A 84 10.86 8.46 -10.98
C LEU A 84 10.64 9.97 -10.83
N ILE A 85 9.39 10.42 -10.72
CA ILE A 85 9.03 11.82 -10.49
C ILE A 85 9.62 12.33 -9.17
N GLU A 86 9.53 11.53 -8.10
CA GLU A 86 10.19 11.85 -6.83
C GLU A 86 11.71 12.06 -7.01
N LYS A 87 12.35 11.17 -7.74
CA LYS A 87 13.79 11.24 -8.01
C LYS A 87 14.18 12.42 -8.89
N MET A 88 13.28 12.90 -9.75
CA MET A 88 13.48 14.07 -10.61
C MET A 88 13.39 15.40 -9.87
N GLY A 89 12.99 15.42 -8.60
CA GLY A 89 12.96 16.63 -7.78
C GLY A 89 11.78 16.74 -6.81
N LEU A 90 10.66 16.06 -7.07
CA LEU A 90 9.49 16.12 -6.20
C LEU A 90 9.84 15.74 -4.75
N LYS A 91 10.78 14.81 -4.55
CA LYS A 91 11.19 14.39 -3.21
C LYS A 91 11.68 15.54 -2.33
N HIS A 92 12.40 16.51 -2.88
CA HIS A 92 12.86 17.70 -2.12
C HIS A 92 11.67 18.52 -1.57
N LEU A 93 10.61 18.66 -2.37
CA LEU A 93 9.40 19.35 -1.93
C LEU A 93 8.69 18.57 -0.82
N LEU A 94 8.57 17.25 -0.98
CA LEU A 94 7.91 16.38 -0.02
C LEU A 94 8.65 16.33 1.33
N ASP A 95 9.98 16.24 1.30
CA ASP A 95 10.83 16.23 2.49
C ASP A 95 10.83 17.62 3.18
N GLY A 96 10.71 18.71 2.41
CA GLY A 96 10.69 20.08 2.94
C GLY A 96 9.37 20.49 3.58
N CYS A 97 8.25 19.83 3.22
CA CYS A 97 6.93 20.10 3.77
C CYS A 97 6.17 18.81 4.07
N PRO A 98 6.24 18.28 5.32
CA PRO A 98 5.58 17.02 5.69
C PRO A 98 4.08 16.98 5.39
N LEU A 99 3.38 18.12 5.50
CA LEU A 99 1.96 18.19 5.15
C LEU A 99 1.72 17.83 3.67
N ILE A 100 2.53 18.38 2.76
CA ILE A 100 2.46 18.07 1.32
C ILE A 100 2.79 16.59 1.10
N GLY A 101 3.82 16.06 1.80
CA GLY A 101 4.18 14.65 1.75
C GLY A 101 3.03 13.73 2.15
N HIS A 102 2.36 14.01 3.27
CA HIS A 102 1.22 13.21 3.70
C HIS A 102 0.03 13.33 2.75
N LEU A 103 -0.28 14.52 2.24
CA LEU A 103 -1.36 14.70 1.25
C LEU A 103 -1.06 13.93 -0.05
N TYR A 104 0.18 13.99 -0.52
CA TYR A 104 0.64 13.19 -1.66
C TYR A 104 0.43 11.69 -1.41
N MET A 105 0.85 11.17 -0.25
CA MET A 105 0.73 9.76 0.08
C MET A 105 -0.72 9.30 0.28
N ILE A 106 -1.59 10.14 0.87
CA ILE A 106 -3.03 9.88 1.00
C ILE A 106 -3.68 9.69 -0.37
N MET A 107 -3.19 10.37 -1.41
CA MET A 107 -3.69 10.22 -2.78
C MET A 107 -3.00 9.06 -3.51
N ALA A 108 -1.68 8.95 -3.42
CA ALA A 108 -0.90 7.99 -4.19
C ALA A 108 -1.16 6.53 -3.76
N ILE A 109 -1.24 6.26 -2.45
CA ILE A 109 -1.44 4.89 -1.94
C ILE A 109 -2.78 4.29 -2.41
N PRO A 110 -3.95 4.92 -2.22
CA PRO A 110 -5.21 4.34 -2.69
C PRO A 110 -5.25 4.14 -4.20
N LEU A 111 -4.65 5.05 -4.98
CA LEU A 111 -4.58 4.91 -6.44
C LEU A 111 -3.73 3.72 -6.87
N THR A 112 -2.59 3.49 -6.21
CA THR A 112 -1.77 2.30 -6.49
C THR A 112 -2.47 1.01 -6.05
N TRP A 113 -3.14 1.00 -4.90
CA TRP A 113 -3.93 -0.15 -4.45
C TRP A 113 -5.15 -0.41 -5.34
N LEU A 114 -5.79 0.62 -5.88
CA LEU A 114 -6.89 0.46 -6.85
C LEU A 114 -6.40 -0.29 -8.09
N SER A 115 -5.26 0.12 -8.67
CA SER A 115 -4.69 -0.56 -9.85
C SER A 115 -4.24 -1.99 -9.55
N PHE A 116 -3.90 -2.30 -8.30
CA PHE A 116 -3.57 -3.65 -7.86
C PHE A 116 -4.82 -4.54 -7.69
N ALA A 117 -5.86 -4.01 -7.05
CA ALA A 117 -7.04 -4.79 -6.65
C ALA A 117 -8.04 -5.02 -7.79
N VAL A 118 -8.11 -4.11 -8.77
CA VAL A 118 -9.11 -4.16 -9.84
C VAL A 118 -8.47 -4.65 -11.13
N THR A 119 -8.83 -5.86 -11.55
CA THR A 119 -8.28 -6.50 -12.76
C THR A 119 -8.94 -5.99 -14.03
N ASP A 120 -10.21 -5.56 -13.97
CA ASP A 120 -10.96 -5.03 -15.10
C ASP A 120 -10.72 -3.52 -15.25
N LEU A 121 -10.13 -3.12 -16.38
CA LEU A 121 -9.83 -1.72 -16.70
C LEU A 121 -11.10 -0.84 -16.81
N VAL A 122 -12.23 -1.40 -17.21
CA VAL A 122 -13.50 -0.66 -17.29
C VAL A 122 -14.00 -0.34 -15.89
N GLN A 123 -13.98 -1.32 -15.00
CA GLN A 123 -14.32 -1.11 -13.58
C GLN A 123 -13.34 -0.16 -12.91
N MET A 124 -12.05 -0.28 -13.17
CA MET A 124 -11.02 0.64 -12.66
C MET A 124 -11.34 2.10 -13.05
N LYS A 125 -11.71 2.34 -14.31
CA LYS A 125 -12.15 3.66 -14.77
C LYS A 125 -13.37 4.17 -13.99
N ILE A 126 -14.36 3.31 -13.74
CA ILE A 126 -15.56 3.67 -12.96
C ILE A 126 -15.17 4.07 -11.53
N TYR A 127 -14.28 3.31 -10.88
CA TYR A 127 -13.81 3.64 -9.53
C TYR A 127 -13.01 4.95 -9.51
N LEU A 128 -12.17 5.22 -10.52
CA LEU A 128 -11.46 6.49 -10.64
C LEU A 128 -12.43 7.67 -10.79
N LEU A 129 -13.47 7.54 -11.60
CA LEU A 129 -14.50 8.57 -11.74
C LEU A 129 -15.32 8.77 -10.46
N ARG A 130 -15.49 7.74 -9.64
CA ARG A 130 -16.11 7.87 -8.31
C ARG A 130 -15.21 8.56 -7.29
N LEU A 131 -13.90 8.29 -7.32
CA LEU A 131 -12.93 8.96 -6.46
C LEU A 131 -12.76 10.44 -6.83
N PHE A 132 -12.88 10.76 -8.12
CA PHE A 132 -12.73 12.10 -8.67
C PHE A 132 -14.01 12.51 -9.43
N PRO A 133 -15.12 12.81 -8.73
CA PRO A 133 -16.41 13.10 -9.38
C PRO A 133 -16.37 14.27 -10.36
N PHE A 134 -15.43 15.21 -10.16
CA PHE A 134 -15.23 16.36 -11.06
C PHE A 134 -14.67 15.97 -12.44
N LEU A 135 -14.16 14.74 -12.61
CA LEU A 135 -13.75 14.19 -13.90
C LEU A 135 -14.88 13.43 -14.61
N ALA A 136 -15.97 13.15 -13.89
CA ALA A 136 -17.11 12.41 -14.43
C ALA A 136 -18.02 13.37 -15.24
N PRO A 137 -18.72 12.86 -16.29
CA PRO A 137 -19.80 13.60 -16.94
C PRO A 137 -20.84 14.04 -15.91
N GLU A 138 -21.39 15.25 -16.07
CA GLU A 138 -22.27 15.91 -15.10
C GLU A 138 -23.41 15.02 -14.58
N LYS A 139 -24.03 14.24 -15.47
CA LYS A 139 -25.08 13.27 -15.10
C LYS A 139 -24.59 12.13 -14.19
N GLN A 140 -23.33 11.70 -14.32
CA GLN A 140 -22.76 10.64 -13.48
C GLN A 140 -22.26 11.17 -12.14
N SER A 141 -21.81 12.42 -12.06
CA SER A 141 -21.33 13.00 -10.80
C SER A 141 -22.43 13.09 -9.74
N LEU A 142 -23.67 13.34 -10.15
CA LEU A 142 -24.85 13.38 -9.26
C LEU A 142 -25.12 12.03 -8.58
N TYR A 143 -24.90 10.91 -9.27
CA TYR A 143 -25.08 9.56 -8.69
C TYR A 143 -24.05 9.24 -7.61
N PHE A 144 -22.88 9.88 -7.65
CA PHE A 144 -21.78 9.61 -6.71
C PHE A 144 -21.76 10.57 -5.51
N ALA A 145 -22.51 11.67 -5.55
CA ALA A 145 -22.48 12.69 -4.50
C ALA A 145 -22.84 12.16 -3.10
N GLY A 146 -23.73 11.16 -3.01
CA GLY A 146 -24.12 10.54 -1.75
C GLY A 146 -23.19 9.41 -1.27
N ASP A 147 -22.36 8.86 -2.14
CA ASP A 147 -21.54 7.68 -1.86
C ASP A 147 -20.54 7.95 -0.73
N PHE A 148 -19.94 9.13 -0.69
CA PHE A 148 -18.99 9.51 0.35
C PHE A 148 -19.59 9.41 1.76
N LEU A 149 -20.78 9.98 1.97
CA LEU A 149 -21.46 9.93 3.27
C LEU A 149 -21.92 8.52 3.62
N LYS A 150 -22.46 7.79 2.64
CA LYS A 150 -22.92 6.42 2.81
C LYS A 150 -21.79 5.51 3.24
N TYR A 151 -20.71 5.44 2.47
CA TYR A 151 -19.59 4.56 2.76
C TYR A 151 -18.74 5.07 3.93
N GLY A 152 -18.64 6.37 4.14
CA GLY A 152 -18.01 6.95 5.32
C GLY A 152 -18.67 6.49 6.62
N ARG A 153 -20.02 6.42 6.67
CA ARG A 153 -20.75 5.89 7.82
C ARG A 153 -20.56 4.38 8.01
N ILE A 154 -20.59 3.61 6.92
CA ILE A 154 -20.41 2.15 6.95
C ILE A 154 -19.01 1.79 7.47
N TYR A 155 -17.98 2.49 7.01
CA TYR A 155 -16.59 2.16 7.31
C TYR A 155 -15.96 3.02 8.41
N VAL A 156 -16.74 3.87 9.12
CA VAL A 156 -16.20 4.77 10.15
C VAL A 156 -15.37 4.06 11.20
N LEU A 157 -15.84 2.90 11.68
CA LEU A 157 -15.11 2.12 12.68
C LEU A 157 -13.80 1.57 12.11
N SER A 158 -13.85 0.98 10.92
CA SER A 158 -12.66 0.41 10.25
C SER A 158 -11.64 1.51 9.96
N LEU A 159 -12.07 2.67 9.47
CA LEU A 159 -11.21 3.82 9.20
C LEU A 159 -10.57 4.35 10.48
N THR A 160 -11.35 4.49 11.57
CA THR A 160 -10.82 4.95 12.85
C THR A 160 -9.79 3.99 13.41
N LEU A 161 -10.08 2.69 13.41
CA LEU A 161 -9.12 1.67 13.82
C LEU A 161 -7.86 1.68 12.95
N SER A 162 -8.01 1.79 11.64
CA SER A 162 -6.87 1.88 10.72
C SER A 162 -5.98 3.07 11.04
N LEU A 163 -6.55 4.26 11.30
CA LEU A 163 -5.79 5.45 11.70
C LEU A 163 -5.00 5.23 13.00
N ILE A 164 -5.55 4.51 13.98
CA ILE A 164 -4.84 4.15 15.20
C ILE A 164 -3.70 3.17 14.89
N PHE A 165 -3.96 2.13 14.08
CA PHE A 165 -2.98 1.09 13.77
C PHE A 165 -1.85 1.56 12.85
N ILE A 166 -2.02 2.63 12.09
CA ILE A 166 -0.94 3.29 11.34
C ILE A 166 0.14 3.84 12.29
N THR A 167 -0.24 4.25 13.50
CA THR A 167 0.67 4.85 14.48
C THR A 167 1.50 3.81 15.25
N GLN A 168 2.48 4.28 16.01
CA GLN A 168 3.25 3.44 16.92
C GLN A 168 2.51 3.07 18.21
N LEU A 169 1.32 3.64 18.46
CA LEU A 169 0.58 3.49 19.71
C LEU A 169 0.25 2.03 20.03
N PRO A 170 -0.33 1.22 19.12
CA PRO A 170 -0.66 -0.17 19.41
C PRO A 170 0.58 -1.01 19.77
N ARG A 171 1.70 -0.78 19.07
CA ARG A 171 2.96 -1.47 19.37
C ARG A 171 3.53 -1.08 20.74
N LYS A 172 3.45 0.20 21.12
CA LYS A 172 3.87 0.68 22.45
C LYS A 172 3.01 0.06 23.55
N LEU A 173 1.68 0.09 23.39
CA LEU A 173 0.74 -0.52 24.35
C LEU A 173 0.98 -2.02 24.47
N TYR A 174 1.12 -2.73 23.35
CA TYR A 174 1.42 -4.16 23.38
C TYR A 174 2.73 -4.47 24.12
N LYS A 175 3.82 -3.74 23.83
CA LYS A 175 5.11 -3.94 24.53
C LYS A 175 5.00 -3.74 26.03
N GLN A 176 4.20 -2.77 26.47
CA GLN A 176 3.97 -2.46 27.89
C GLN A 176 3.14 -3.55 28.57
N TRP A 177 2.13 -4.09 27.89
CA TRP A 177 1.12 -4.98 28.47
C TRP A 177 1.22 -6.45 28.02
N LYS A 178 2.25 -6.82 27.24
CA LYS A 178 2.39 -8.15 26.62
C LYS A 178 2.37 -9.34 27.59
N ARG A 179 2.64 -9.11 28.87
CA ARG A 179 2.60 -10.13 29.93
C ARG A 179 1.28 -10.10 30.72
N SER A 180 0.37 -9.19 30.40
CA SER A 180 -0.94 -9.11 31.06
C SER A 180 -1.87 -10.21 30.56
N PHE A 181 -2.61 -10.81 31.49
CA PHE A 181 -3.70 -11.74 31.17
C PHE A 181 -4.74 -11.13 30.24
N LEU A 182 -5.07 -9.86 30.42
CA LEU A 182 -6.00 -9.11 29.56
C LEU A 182 -5.50 -9.09 28.08
N THR A 183 -4.22 -8.87 27.87
CA THR A 183 -3.64 -8.90 26.51
C THR A 183 -3.78 -10.29 25.87
N ALA A 184 -3.56 -11.36 26.63
CA ALA A 184 -3.75 -12.71 26.11
C ALA A 184 -5.20 -12.98 25.73
N VAL A 185 -6.17 -12.54 26.54
CA VAL A 185 -7.60 -12.68 26.26
C VAL A 185 -7.99 -11.88 25.00
N ILE A 186 -7.53 -10.63 24.87
CA ILE A 186 -7.81 -9.80 23.67
C ILE A 186 -7.24 -10.47 22.42
N LEU A 187 -6.00 -10.95 22.44
CA LEU A 187 -5.38 -11.62 21.29
C LEU A 187 -6.12 -12.90 20.93
N LEU A 188 -6.57 -13.68 21.90
CA LEU A 188 -7.37 -14.87 21.67
C LEU A 188 -8.74 -14.54 21.06
N ALA A 189 -9.41 -13.47 21.55
CA ALA A 189 -10.67 -13.01 21.00
C ALA A 189 -10.51 -12.53 19.55
N VAL A 190 -9.44 -11.77 19.25
CA VAL A 190 -9.13 -11.33 17.88
C VAL A 190 -8.84 -12.54 16.97
N PHE A 191 -8.09 -13.53 17.46
CA PHE A 191 -7.83 -14.77 16.72
C PHE A 191 -9.13 -15.48 16.34
N TRP A 192 -10.03 -15.71 17.30
CA TRP A 192 -11.31 -16.37 17.03
C TRP A 192 -12.23 -15.55 16.16
N LEU A 193 -12.21 -14.21 16.27
CA LEU A 193 -12.92 -13.34 15.35
C LEU A 193 -12.42 -13.50 13.91
N CYS A 194 -11.11 -13.56 13.70
CA CYS A 194 -10.53 -13.81 12.37
C CYS A 194 -10.96 -15.18 11.82
N VAL A 195 -10.91 -16.25 12.64
CA VAL A 195 -11.37 -17.59 12.25
C VAL A 195 -12.85 -17.55 11.85
N TYR A 196 -13.69 -16.87 12.63
CA TYR A 196 -15.12 -16.72 12.34
C TYR A 196 -15.35 -15.98 11.01
N LEU A 197 -14.67 -14.87 10.76
CA LEU A 197 -14.78 -14.08 9.53
C LEU A 197 -14.37 -14.91 8.30
N ILE A 198 -13.27 -15.67 8.39
CA ILE A 198 -12.83 -16.58 7.32
C ILE A 198 -13.90 -17.65 7.05
N LYS A 199 -14.48 -18.26 8.11
CA LYS A 199 -15.54 -19.26 7.96
C LYS A 199 -16.82 -18.70 7.30
N MET A 200 -17.15 -17.43 7.56
CA MET A 200 -18.32 -16.76 6.98
C MET A 200 -18.11 -16.34 5.51
N GLY A 201 -16.93 -16.61 4.93
CA GLY A 201 -16.60 -16.20 3.57
C GLY A 201 -16.45 -14.68 3.45
N ALA A 202 -16.19 -13.98 4.56
CA ALA A 202 -15.72 -12.61 4.49
C ALA A 202 -14.47 -12.60 3.61
N ASP A 203 -14.36 -11.58 2.76
CA ASP A 203 -13.31 -11.45 1.75
C ASP A 203 -11.96 -11.96 2.25
N ASP A 204 -11.34 -12.80 1.42
CA ASP A 204 -10.04 -13.39 1.72
C ASP A 204 -9.03 -12.27 2.02
N PRO A 205 -8.40 -12.24 3.21
CA PRO A 205 -7.42 -11.22 3.55
C PRO A 205 -6.18 -11.24 2.64
N PHE A 206 -6.01 -12.31 1.88
CA PHE A 206 -4.97 -12.43 0.88
C PHE A 206 -5.54 -12.10 -0.51
N LEU A 207 -5.37 -10.85 -0.95
CA LEU A 207 -5.63 -10.41 -2.32
C LEU A 207 -4.94 -11.28 -3.40
N TYR A 208 -4.00 -12.11 -3.00
CA TYR A 208 -3.19 -12.97 -3.87
C TYR A 208 -3.90 -14.24 -4.36
N PHE A 209 -5.00 -14.67 -3.76
CA PHE A 209 -5.66 -15.94 -4.08
C PHE A 209 -6.94 -15.80 -4.90
N ARG A 210 -7.22 -14.64 -5.46
CA ARG A 210 -8.30 -14.47 -6.46
C ARG A 210 -7.73 -14.64 -7.87
N PHE A 211 -7.36 -15.86 -8.21
CA PHE A 211 -7.09 -16.27 -9.58
C PHE A 211 -8.27 -17.07 -10.11
#